data_4fc521e170200caf7d91b240e5ef930e
#
_entry.id   4fc521e170200caf7d91b240e5ef930e
#
_cell.length_a   1.000
_cell.length_b   1.000
_cell.length_c   1.000
_cell.angle_alpha   90.00
_cell.angle_beta   90.00
_cell.angle_gamma   90.00
#
_symmetry.space_group_name_H-M   'P 1'
#
loop_
_entity.id
_entity.type
_entity.pdbx_description
1 polymer ?
#
loop_
_entity_poly.entity_id
_entity_poly.type
_entity_poly.pdbx_seq_one_letter_code
_entity_poly.pdbx_strand_id
1 'polypeptide(L)'
;MNKHNNTTFTPENYVFEAGQHKDKKVIWIIFPYNKELALSLKKTMKAYWSRSNKKWYVADNFQHRSLLGLEPNYYGKYALLSISSVNQPAFTRFVEHLKLKGYSPNTIRTYSVEFIQLLKTLKNYPVDKLSAEKLRSYLLYCIKTLKLSDNLIHSRMNAIKFYFEQILKKENYFTQIPRPKRPSILPKAISTQDVKKMLAC
;
A
#
# COMPACT_ATOMS: atom_id res chain seq x y z
N MET A 1 -12.09 40.30 -26.52
CA MET A 1 -11.19 40.03 -25.40
C MET A 1 -11.55 38.69 -24.79
N ASN A 2 -10.92 37.59 -25.24
CA ASN A 2 -11.13 36.25 -24.72
C ASN A 2 -10.28 36.08 -23.45
N LYS A 3 -10.92 36.16 -22.30
CA LYS A 3 -10.29 35.73 -21.03
C LYS A 3 -10.17 34.20 -21.09
N HIS A 4 -9.01 33.68 -21.43
CA HIS A 4 -8.63 32.30 -21.16
C HIS A 4 -8.45 32.19 -19.63
N ASN A 5 -9.54 31.88 -18.93
CA ASN A 5 -9.45 31.40 -17.54
C ASN A 5 -8.74 30.04 -17.57
N ASN A 6 -7.46 30.06 -17.34
CA ASN A 6 -6.65 28.85 -17.12
C ASN A 6 -7.00 28.33 -15.73
N THR A 7 -8.13 27.64 -15.62
CA THR A 7 -8.54 27.03 -14.34
C THR A 7 -7.59 25.88 -14.05
N THR A 8 -6.57 26.16 -13.23
CA THR A 8 -5.61 25.17 -12.75
C THR A 8 -6.35 24.15 -11.87
N PHE A 9 -6.06 22.87 -12.04
CA PHE A 9 -6.63 21.83 -11.19
C PHE A 9 -6.08 21.95 -9.76
N THR A 10 -6.98 22.10 -8.78
CA THR A 10 -6.64 22.28 -7.36
C THR A 10 -7.35 21.17 -6.58
N PRO A 11 -6.61 20.14 -6.10
CA PRO A 11 -7.19 18.96 -5.43
C PRO A 11 -8.11 19.29 -4.25
N GLU A 12 -7.85 20.38 -3.54
CA GLU A 12 -8.59 20.82 -2.34
C GLU A 12 -10.07 21.13 -2.63
N ASN A 13 -10.42 21.36 -3.89
CA ASN A 13 -11.80 21.62 -4.31
C ASN A 13 -12.65 20.36 -4.49
N TYR A 14 -12.05 19.18 -4.25
CA TYR A 14 -12.68 17.88 -4.49
C TYR A 14 -12.53 16.96 -3.28
N VAL A 15 -13.51 16.09 -3.08
CA VAL A 15 -13.44 15.00 -2.11
C VAL A 15 -13.21 13.70 -2.86
N PHE A 16 -12.28 12.87 -2.38
CA PHE A 16 -11.88 11.63 -3.02
C PHE A 16 -12.23 10.43 -2.16
N GLU A 17 -12.88 9.44 -2.76
CA GLU A 17 -13.23 8.17 -2.12
C GLU A 17 -12.73 6.99 -2.95
N ALA A 18 -12.04 6.05 -2.33
CA ALA A 18 -11.70 4.80 -2.99
C ALA A 18 -12.96 3.94 -3.16
N GLY A 19 -13.10 3.28 -4.32
CA GLY A 19 -14.26 2.46 -4.59
C GLY A 19 -14.08 1.52 -5.77
N GLN A 20 -15.20 0.93 -6.19
CA GLN A 20 -15.24 -0.01 -7.30
C GLN A 20 -16.35 0.38 -8.28
N HIS A 21 -16.07 0.27 -9.57
CA HIS A 21 -17.04 0.50 -10.65
C HIS A 21 -16.82 -0.56 -11.74
N LYS A 22 -17.87 -1.35 -12.04
CA LYS A 22 -17.79 -2.46 -13.02
C LYS A 22 -16.53 -3.33 -12.81
N ASP A 23 -16.35 -3.87 -11.61
CA ASP A 23 -15.24 -4.74 -11.18
C ASP A 23 -13.83 -4.13 -11.27
N LYS A 24 -13.72 -2.83 -11.54
CA LYS A 24 -12.45 -2.10 -11.55
C LYS A 24 -12.33 -1.18 -10.34
N LYS A 25 -11.14 -1.13 -9.75
CA LYS A 25 -10.84 -0.16 -8.69
C LYS A 25 -10.79 1.23 -9.28
N VAL A 26 -11.53 2.14 -8.65
CA VAL A 26 -11.66 3.55 -9.06
C VAL A 26 -11.50 4.48 -7.88
N ILE A 27 -11.20 5.74 -8.17
CA ILE A 27 -11.29 6.85 -7.23
C ILE A 27 -12.50 7.65 -7.63
N TRP A 28 -13.50 7.71 -6.75
CA TRP A 28 -14.65 8.59 -6.89
C TRP A 28 -14.24 10.02 -6.58
N ILE A 29 -14.72 10.97 -7.38
CA ILE A 29 -14.42 12.40 -7.24
C ILE A 29 -15.74 13.12 -7.05
N ILE A 30 -15.89 13.76 -5.89
CA ILE A 30 -17.10 14.39 -5.41
C ILE A 30 -16.83 15.87 -5.23
N PHE A 31 -17.67 16.71 -5.77
CA PHE A 31 -17.63 18.16 -5.62
C PHE A 31 -19.02 18.76 -5.88
N PRO A 32 -19.35 19.93 -5.34
CA PRO A 32 -20.58 20.66 -5.70
C PRO A 32 -20.60 20.95 -7.20
N TYR A 33 -21.78 20.86 -7.83
CA TYR A 33 -21.85 21.08 -9.27
C TYR A 33 -21.27 22.44 -9.66
N ASN A 34 -20.18 22.39 -10.42
CA ASN A 34 -19.49 23.55 -10.97
C ASN A 34 -18.92 23.15 -12.35
N LYS A 35 -19.34 23.90 -13.38
CA LYS A 35 -18.94 23.62 -14.77
C LYS A 35 -17.43 23.77 -14.98
N GLU A 36 -16.79 24.74 -14.32
CA GLU A 36 -15.35 24.98 -14.42
C GLU A 36 -14.54 23.87 -13.78
N LEU A 37 -14.95 23.42 -12.58
CA LEU A 37 -14.32 22.27 -11.90
C LEU A 37 -14.46 20.99 -12.73
N ALA A 38 -15.62 20.73 -13.33
CA ALA A 38 -15.81 19.57 -14.19
C ALA A 38 -14.93 19.61 -15.45
N LEU A 39 -14.75 20.79 -16.05
CA LEU A 39 -13.88 20.97 -17.22
C LEU A 39 -12.40 20.81 -16.84
N SER A 40 -11.96 21.41 -15.74
CA SER A 40 -10.60 21.26 -15.20
C SER A 40 -10.28 19.79 -14.94
N LEU A 41 -11.18 19.06 -14.27
CA LEU A 41 -11.03 17.64 -13.97
C LEU A 41 -10.89 16.81 -15.26
N LYS A 42 -11.74 17.01 -16.26
CA LYS A 42 -11.67 16.31 -17.55
C LYS A 42 -10.37 16.59 -18.29
N LYS A 43 -9.90 17.83 -18.28
CA LYS A 43 -8.69 18.25 -18.97
C LYS A 43 -7.45 17.65 -18.33
N THR A 44 -7.40 17.58 -16.99
CA THR A 44 -6.22 17.16 -16.24
C THR A 44 -6.06 15.65 -16.20
N MET A 45 -7.13 14.87 -16.04
CA MET A 45 -7.01 13.43 -15.77
C MET A 45 -7.99 12.53 -16.53
N LYS A 46 -8.65 13.01 -17.57
CA LYS A 46 -9.61 12.23 -18.38
C LYS A 46 -10.65 11.52 -17.50
N ALA A 47 -11.23 12.23 -16.53
CA ALA A 47 -12.25 11.68 -15.66
C ALA A 47 -13.53 11.34 -16.39
N TYR A 48 -14.22 10.28 -15.96
CA TYR A 48 -15.48 9.79 -16.52
C TYR A 48 -16.62 9.99 -15.55
N TRP A 49 -17.82 10.20 -16.10
CA TRP A 49 -19.05 10.30 -15.31
C TRP A 49 -19.76 8.95 -15.25
N SER A 50 -20.05 8.47 -14.05
CA SER A 50 -20.87 7.28 -13.83
C SER A 50 -22.34 7.67 -13.70
N ARG A 51 -23.18 7.25 -14.66
CA ARG A 51 -24.62 7.50 -14.62
C ARG A 51 -25.32 6.74 -13.48
N SER A 52 -24.86 5.51 -13.18
CA SER A 52 -25.41 4.67 -12.11
C SER A 52 -25.13 5.22 -10.72
N ASN A 53 -23.90 5.71 -10.49
CA ASN A 53 -23.47 6.20 -9.18
C ASN A 53 -23.58 7.73 -9.04
N LYS A 54 -23.92 8.44 -10.12
CA LYS A 54 -24.02 9.92 -10.16
C LYS A 54 -22.77 10.61 -9.59
N LYS A 55 -21.59 10.05 -9.88
CA LYS A 55 -20.28 10.53 -9.41
C LYS A 55 -19.27 10.53 -10.57
N TRP A 56 -18.30 11.42 -10.51
CA TRP A 56 -17.11 11.37 -11.35
C TRP A 56 -16.16 10.31 -10.86
N TYR A 57 -15.39 9.68 -11.74
CA TYR A 57 -14.37 8.72 -11.36
C TYR A 57 -13.20 8.69 -12.31
N VAL A 58 -12.07 8.26 -11.80
CA VAL A 58 -10.85 7.89 -12.54
C VAL A 58 -10.41 6.50 -12.12
N ALA A 59 -9.62 5.82 -12.95
CA ALA A 59 -9.03 4.55 -12.55
C ALA A 59 -8.10 4.75 -11.35
N ASP A 60 -8.17 3.85 -10.37
CA ASP A 60 -7.27 3.87 -9.21
C ASP A 60 -5.88 3.37 -9.62
N ASN A 61 -5.01 4.29 -9.97
CA ASN A 61 -3.63 4.03 -10.35
C ASN A 61 -2.68 5.08 -9.76
N PHE A 62 -1.38 4.81 -9.85
CA PHE A 62 -0.35 5.68 -9.30
C PHE A 62 -0.44 7.13 -9.85
N GLN A 63 -0.64 7.29 -11.17
CA GLN A 63 -0.68 8.62 -11.80
C GLN A 63 -1.84 9.46 -11.27
N HIS A 64 -3.05 8.88 -11.22
CA HIS A 64 -4.21 9.58 -10.68
C HIS A 64 -4.06 9.87 -9.19
N ARG A 65 -3.57 8.90 -8.39
CA ARG A 65 -3.30 9.13 -6.96
C ARG A 65 -2.30 10.26 -6.73
N SER A 66 -1.21 10.31 -7.51
CA SER A 66 -0.22 11.38 -7.44
C SER A 66 -0.80 12.74 -7.80
N LEU A 67 -1.60 12.82 -8.87
CA LEU A 67 -2.27 14.07 -9.29
C LEU A 67 -3.30 14.57 -8.26
N LEU A 68 -3.94 13.66 -7.54
CA LEU A 68 -4.95 13.95 -6.53
C LEU A 68 -4.35 14.17 -5.13
N GLY A 69 -3.03 14.13 -4.97
CA GLY A 69 -2.38 14.22 -3.65
C GLY A 69 -2.69 13.05 -2.72
N LEU A 70 -3.20 11.93 -3.25
CA LEU A 70 -3.52 10.74 -2.47
C LEU A 70 -2.28 9.85 -2.28
N GLU A 71 -2.26 9.11 -1.16
CA GLU A 71 -1.20 8.12 -0.93
C GLU A 71 -1.09 7.15 -2.12
N PRO A 72 0.10 7.00 -2.71
CA PRO A 72 0.29 6.18 -3.88
C PRO A 72 0.02 4.70 -3.58
N ASN A 73 -0.54 4.01 -4.57
CA ASN A 73 -0.70 2.56 -4.52
C ASN A 73 0.65 1.93 -4.90
N TYR A 74 1.38 1.39 -3.91
CA TYR A 74 2.76 0.89 -4.05
C TYR A 74 2.88 -0.44 -4.78
N TYR A 75 2.13 -0.65 -5.87
CA TYR A 75 2.14 -1.89 -6.63
C TYR A 75 2.76 -1.72 -8.02
N GLY A 76 3.45 -2.77 -8.49
CA GLY A 76 4.00 -2.84 -9.83
C GLY A 76 5.15 -1.86 -10.10
N LYS A 77 5.28 -1.42 -11.35
CA LYS A 77 6.38 -0.58 -11.84
C LYS A 77 6.51 0.77 -11.12
N TYR A 78 5.44 1.28 -10.52
CA TYR A 78 5.44 2.57 -9.83
C TYR A 78 5.94 2.49 -8.38
N ALA A 79 6.11 1.29 -7.84
CA ALA A 79 6.65 1.10 -6.50
C ALA A 79 8.06 1.73 -6.38
N LEU A 80 8.88 1.59 -7.41
CA LEU A 80 10.23 2.15 -7.46
C LEU A 80 10.25 3.69 -7.38
N LEU A 81 9.25 4.37 -7.94
CA LEU A 81 9.17 5.84 -7.93
C LEU A 81 8.87 6.41 -6.53
N SER A 82 8.37 5.58 -5.61
CA SER A 82 8.01 5.99 -4.26
C SER A 82 9.17 5.93 -3.26
N ILE A 83 10.31 5.38 -3.65
CA ILE A 83 11.49 5.20 -2.81
C ILE A 83 12.70 5.90 -3.41
N SER A 84 13.62 6.33 -2.55
CA SER A 84 14.86 6.98 -2.99
C SER A 84 15.68 6.08 -3.92
N SER A 85 16.36 6.69 -4.91
CA SER A 85 17.22 6.01 -5.87
C SER A 85 18.27 5.11 -5.21
N VAL A 86 18.75 5.49 -4.01
CA VAL A 86 19.70 4.72 -3.20
C VAL A 86 19.16 3.33 -2.84
N ASN A 87 17.85 3.21 -2.60
CA ASN A 87 17.20 1.98 -2.15
C ASN A 87 16.45 1.22 -3.28
N GLN A 88 16.38 1.77 -4.50
CA GLN A 88 15.75 1.09 -5.63
C GLN A 88 16.41 -0.25 -6.00
N PRO A 89 17.76 -0.38 -6.03
CA PRO A 89 18.41 -1.66 -6.31
C PRO A 89 18.09 -2.73 -5.25
N ALA A 90 17.98 -2.32 -3.98
CA ALA A 90 17.61 -3.21 -2.89
C ALA A 90 16.19 -3.76 -3.06
N PHE A 91 15.25 -2.89 -3.44
CA PHE A 91 13.86 -3.28 -3.72
C PHE A 91 13.76 -4.22 -4.93
N THR A 92 14.50 -3.94 -6.01
CA THR A 92 14.53 -4.80 -7.20
C THR A 92 15.01 -6.20 -6.83
N ARG A 93 16.16 -6.32 -6.14
CA ARG A 93 16.68 -7.61 -5.63
C ARG A 93 15.68 -8.34 -4.75
N PHE A 94 14.95 -7.60 -3.92
CA PHE A 94 13.93 -8.17 -3.05
C PHE A 94 12.80 -8.85 -3.83
N VAL A 95 12.24 -8.17 -4.82
CA VAL A 95 11.14 -8.70 -5.66
C VAL A 95 11.61 -9.88 -6.51
N GLU A 96 12.81 -9.80 -7.09
CA GLU A 96 13.41 -10.88 -7.88
C GLU A 96 13.60 -12.13 -7.03
N HIS A 97 14.13 -11.98 -5.81
CA HIS A 97 14.37 -13.10 -4.91
C HIS A 97 13.07 -13.79 -4.46
N LEU A 98 12.00 -13.02 -4.21
CA LEU A 98 10.67 -13.58 -3.93
C LEU A 98 10.14 -14.39 -5.13
N LYS A 99 10.33 -13.89 -6.36
CA LYS A 99 9.93 -14.61 -7.59
C LYS A 99 10.73 -15.90 -7.78
N LEU A 100 12.06 -15.84 -7.62
CA LEU A 100 12.94 -17.01 -7.74
C LEU A 100 12.60 -18.09 -6.72
N LYS A 101 12.14 -17.70 -5.52
CA LYS A 101 11.67 -18.67 -4.51
C LYS A 101 10.23 -19.16 -4.74
N GLY A 102 9.59 -18.79 -5.83
CA GLY A 102 8.25 -19.27 -6.19
C GLY A 102 7.13 -18.75 -5.28
N TYR A 103 7.30 -17.61 -4.62
CA TYR A 103 6.22 -17.04 -3.81
C TYR A 103 5.03 -16.66 -4.67
N SER A 104 3.81 -16.84 -4.13
CA SER A 104 2.58 -16.46 -4.82
C SER A 104 2.53 -14.97 -5.13
N PRO A 105 1.85 -14.53 -6.22
CA PRO A 105 1.71 -13.11 -6.55
C PRO A 105 1.16 -12.26 -5.39
N ASN A 106 0.25 -12.83 -4.60
CA ASN A 106 -0.32 -12.13 -3.44
C ASN A 106 0.71 -11.96 -2.32
N THR A 107 1.54 -12.97 -2.07
CA THR A 107 2.64 -12.89 -1.08
C THR A 107 3.69 -11.87 -1.53
N ILE A 108 4.10 -11.90 -2.81
CA ILE A 108 5.04 -10.93 -3.37
C ILE A 108 4.49 -9.51 -3.19
N ARG A 109 3.22 -9.30 -3.48
CA ARG A 109 2.56 -8.02 -3.30
C ARG A 109 2.60 -7.56 -1.83
N THR A 110 2.19 -8.42 -0.90
CA THR A 110 2.14 -8.09 0.53
C THR A 110 3.53 -7.74 1.07
N TYR A 111 4.52 -8.58 0.77
CA TYR A 111 5.90 -8.37 1.21
C TYR A 111 6.50 -7.10 0.60
N SER A 112 6.23 -6.83 -0.69
CA SER A 112 6.70 -5.62 -1.35
C SER A 112 6.14 -4.36 -0.71
N VAL A 113 4.85 -4.33 -0.38
CA VAL A 113 4.21 -3.18 0.28
C VAL A 113 4.85 -2.92 1.65
N GLU A 114 5.04 -3.95 2.44
CA GLU A 114 5.60 -3.80 3.78
C GLU A 114 7.08 -3.40 3.74
N PHE A 115 7.85 -3.93 2.80
CA PHE A 115 9.26 -3.55 2.63
C PHE A 115 9.42 -2.10 2.15
N ILE A 116 8.56 -1.65 1.22
CA ILE A 116 8.55 -0.26 0.75
C ILE A 116 8.33 0.72 1.90
N GLN A 117 7.49 0.40 2.89
CA GLN A 117 7.26 1.30 4.04
C GLN A 117 8.57 1.56 4.82
N LEU A 118 9.40 0.54 5.00
CA LEU A 118 10.73 0.73 5.58
C LEU A 118 11.59 1.63 4.69
N LEU A 119 11.69 1.32 3.38
CA LEU A 119 12.54 2.07 2.45
C LEU A 119 12.15 3.55 2.36
N LYS A 120 10.85 3.86 2.42
CA LYS A 120 10.35 5.24 2.48
C LYS A 120 10.81 5.97 3.74
N THR A 121 10.74 5.29 4.88
CA THR A 121 11.18 5.87 6.16
C THR A 121 12.68 6.13 6.16
N LEU A 122 13.46 5.26 5.54
CA LEU A 122 14.91 5.40 5.43
C LEU A 122 15.33 6.54 4.50
N LYS A 123 14.47 6.98 3.58
CA LYS A 123 14.81 8.02 2.58
C LYS A 123 16.12 7.69 1.87
N ASN A 124 17.14 8.53 2.02
CA ASN A 124 18.47 8.37 1.39
C ASN A 124 19.43 7.49 2.20
N TYR A 125 19.00 6.93 3.33
CA TYR A 125 19.84 6.00 4.09
C TYR A 125 19.80 4.59 3.46
N PRO A 126 20.96 4.00 3.09
CA PRO A 126 20.97 2.68 2.45
C PRO A 126 20.46 1.60 3.41
N VAL A 127 19.48 0.81 2.96
CA VAL A 127 18.89 -0.27 3.78
C VAL A 127 19.92 -1.35 4.14
N ASP A 128 20.90 -1.63 3.27
CA ASP A 128 21.95 -2.63 3.49
C ASP A 128 22.84 -2.31 4.71
N LYS A 129 22.95 -1.01 5.04
CA LYS A 129 23.73 -0.50 6.19
C LYS A 129 22.88 -0.35 7.47
N LEU A 130 21.61 -0.71 7.44
CA LEU A 130 20.75 -0.59 8.61
C LEU A 130 21.23 -1.54 9.72
N SER A 131 21.41 -1.03 10.95
CA SER A 131 21.75 -1.84 12.12
C SER A 131 20.51 -2.44 12.77
N ALA A 132 20.69 -3.52 13.55
CA ALA A 132 19.59 -4.15 14.29
C ALA A 132 18.93 -3.17 15.28
N GLU A 133 19.70 -2.27 15.90
CA GLU A 133 19.19 -1.25 16.81
C GLU A 133 18.29 -0.22 16.11
N LYS A 134 18.72 0.28 14.94
CA LYS A 134 17.91 1.18 14.12
C LYS A 134 16.63 0.51 13.64
N LEU A 135 16.72 -0.78 13.27
CA LEU A 135 15.54 -1.55 12.89
C LEU A 135 14.59 -1.74 14.08
N ARG A 136 15.10 -2.03 15.27
CA ARG A 136 14.29 -2.09 16.50
C ARG A 136 13.59 -0.76 16.76
N SER A 137 14.31 0.35 16.63
CA SER A 137 13.74 1.70 16.79
C SER A 137 12.62 1.98 15.78
N TYR A 138 12.80 1.56 14.52
CA TYR A 138 11.76 1.66 13.49
C TYR A 138 10.53 0.83 13.84
N LEU A 139 10.69 -0.40 14.31
CA LEU A 139 9.53 -1.23 14.71
C LEU A 139 8.82 -0.66 15.94
N LEU A 140 9.54 -0.10 16.90
CA LEU A 140 8.93 0.63 18.02
C LEU A 140 8.15 1.87 17.55
N TYR A 141 8.65 2.60 16.58
CA TYR A 141 7.93 3.71 15.92
C TYR A 141 6.64 3.20 15.26
N CYS A 142 6.69 2.08 14.55
CA CYS A 142 5.50 1.46 13.95
C CYS A 142 4.42 1.11 14.99
N ILE A 143 4.82 0.62 16.17
CA ILE A 143 3.92 0.24 17.25
C ILE A 143 3.39 1.48 17.99
N LYS A 144 4.28 2.33 18.47
CA LYS A 144 3.94 3.44 19.39
C LYS A 144 3.32 4.64 18.66
N THR A 145 3.89 5.02 17.52
CA THR A 145 3.50 6.23 16.80
C THR A 145 2.47 5.96 15.72
N LEU A 146 2.72 4.95 14.87
CA LEU A 146 1.78 4.59 13.79
C LEU A 146 0.64 3.70 14.28
N LYS A 147 0.71 3.15 15.51
CA LYS A 147 -0.32 2.31 16.13
C LYS A 147 -0.80 1.17 15.21
N LEU A 148 0.15 0.55 14.50
CA LEU A 148 -0.16 -0.54 13.60
C LEU A 148 -0.65 -1.77 14.38
N SER A 149 -1.60 -2.50 13.79
CA SER A 149 -2.07 -3.76 14.36
C SER A 149 -0.97 -4.83 14.42
N ASP A 150 -1.08 -5.76 15.36
CA ASP A 150 -0.10 -6.86 15.53
C ASP A 150 0.10 -7.67 14.24
N ASN A 151 -0.99 -7.95 13.50
CA ASN A 151 -0.92 -8.65 12.23
C ASN A 151 -0.10 -7.89 11.18
N LEU A 152 -0.24 -6.57 11.11
CA LEU A 152 0.50 -5.74 10.18
C LEU A 152 1.97 -5.64 10.59
N ILE A 153 2.26 -5.54 11.89
CA ILE A 153 3.63 -5.59 12.42
C ILE A 153 4.30 -6.92 12.09
N HIS A 154 3.59 -8.05 12.28
CA HIS A 154 4.11 -9.37 11.89
C HIS A 154 4.42 -9.46 10.39
N SER A 155 3.51 -8.97 9.54
CA SER A 155 3.72 -8.95 8.09
C SER A 155 4.95 -8.11 7.71
N ARG A 156 5.09 -6.93 8.31
CA ARG A 156 6.23 -6.03 8.11
C ARG A 156 7.53 -6.67 8.56
N MET A 157 7.56 -7.24 9.75
CA MET A 157 8.72 -7.95 10.26
C MET A 157 9.14 -9.12 9.37
N ASN A 158 8.19 -9.90 8.86
CA ASN A 158 8.48 -11.02 7.97
C ASN A 158 9.10 -10.55 6.65
N ALA A 159 8.58 -9.48 6.06
CA ALA A 159 9.13 -8.90 4.83
C ALA A 159 10.58 -8.40 5.06
N ILE A 160 10.82 -7.69 6.16
CA ILE A 160 12.13 -7.17 6.50
C ILE A 160 13.09 -8.31 6.83
N LYS A 161 12.65 -9.30 7.62
CA LYS A 161 13.43 -10.50 7.94
C LYS A 161 13.88 -11.22 6.67
N PHE A 162 12.96 -11.41 5.71
CA PHE A 162 13.29 -12.01 4.44
C PHE A 162 14.42 -11.26 3.72
N TYR A 163 14.42 -9.92 3.72
CA TYR A 163 15.48 -9.15 3.11
C TYR A 163 16.84 -9.37 3.78
N PHE A 164 16.91 -9.21 5.10
CA PHE A 164 18.19 -9.29 5.83
C PHE A 164 18.74 -10.71 5.87
N GLU A 165 17.91 -11.72 6.11
CA GLU A 165 18.38 -13.10 6.26
C GLU A 165 18.53 -13.83 4.92
N GLN A 166 17.59 -13.63 3.97
CA GLN A 166 17.63 -14.40 2.72
C GLN A 166 18.46 -13.72 1.63
N ILE A 167 18.49 -12.40 1.58
CA ILE A 167 19.17 -11.63 0.53
C ILE A 167 20.54 -11.17 1.01
N LEU A 168 20.64 -10.54 2.17
CA LEU A 168 21.91 -10.07 2.72
C LEU A 168 22.68 -11.13 3.50
N LYS A 169 22.08 -12.31 3.72
CA LYS A 169 22.71 -13.44 4.45
C LYS A 169 23.20 -13.05 5.86
N LYS A 170 22.54 -12.07 6.48
CA LYS A 170 22.80 -11.67 7.86
C LYS A 170 22.07 -12.63 8.81
N GLU A 171 22.69 -13.76 9.12
CA GLU A 171 22.15 -14.72 10.08
C GLU A 171 21.98 -14.08 11.46
N ASN A 172 20.93 -14.49 12.18
CA ASN A 172 20.61 -14.00 13.53
C ASN A 172 20.33 -12.50 13.67
N TYR A 173 20.17 -11.77 12.58
CA TYR A 173 19.89 -10.33 12.63
C TYR A 173 18.59 -10.00 13.42
N PHE A 174 17.63 -10.92 13.42
CA PHE A 174 16.34 -10.78 14.10
C PHE A 174 16.25 -11.45 15.48
N THR A 175 17.28 -12.16 15.95
CA THR A 175 17.26 -12.80 17.28
C THR A 175 17.14 -11.79 18.42
N GLN A 176 17.67 -10.59 18.22
CA GLN A 176 17.62 -9.51 19.22
C GLN A 176 16.31 -8.67 19.16
N ILE A 177 15.42 -8.95 18.21
CA ILE A 177 14.18 -8.18 18.02
C ILE A 177 13.01 -9.05 18.47
N PRO A 178 12.39 -8.77 19.64
CA PRO A 178 11.24 -9.52 20.12
C PRO A 178 10.05 -9.36 19.18
N ARG A 179 9.34 -10.46 18.91
CA ARG A 179 8.10 -10.44 18.13
C ARG A 179 6.92 -10.16 19.06
N PRO A 180 5.95 -9.33 18.65
CA PRO A 180 4.69 -9.21 19.36
C PRO A 180 4.05 -10.59 19.53
N LYS A 181 3.49 -10.87 20.69
CA LYS A 181 2.70 -12.10 20.91
C LYS A 181 1.43 -12.00 20.05
N ARG A 182 1.14 -13.05 19.29
CA ARG A 182 -0.17 -13.12 18.62
C ARG A 182 -1.24 -13.32 19.69
N PRO A 183 -2.35 -12.55 19.67
CA PRO A 183 -3.49 -12.87 20.51
C PRO A 183 -3.94 -14.31 20.19
N SER A 184 -4.06 -15.15 21.23
CA SER A 184 -4.61 -16.50 21.09
C SER A 184 -6.12 -16.36 20.86
N ILE A 185 -6.52 -16.37 19.60
CA ILE A 185 -7.93 -16.43 19.23
C ILE A 185 -8.29 -17.92 19.23
N LEU A 186 -9.09 -18.34 20.17
CA LEU A 186 -9.68 -19.68 20.14
C LEU A 186 -10.44 -19.86 18.83
N PRO A 187 -10.28 -20.99 18.14
CA PRO A 187 -11.10 -21.31 16.97
C PRO A 187 -12.58 -21.17 17.35
N LYS A 188 -13.37 -20.51 16.51
CA LYS A 188 -14.82 -20.51 16.71
C LYS A 188 -15.29 -21.96 16.67
N ALA A 189 -15.76 -22.49 17.79
CA ALA A 189 -16.34 -23.80 17.84
C ALA A 189 -17.57 -23.82 16.92
N ILE A 190 -17.58 -24.71 15.95
CA ILE A 190 -18.78 -24.97 15.13
C ILE A 190 -19.76 -25.68 16.05
N SER A 191 -21.01 -25.20 16.14
CA SER A 191 -22.00 -25.84 16.97
C SER A 191 -22.29 -27.27 16.47
N THR A 192 -22.60 -28.19 17.38
CA THR A 192 -22.98 -29.56 17.01
C THR A 192 -24.18 -29.62 16.06
N GLN A 193 -25.06 -28.61 16.10
CA GLN A 193 -26.17 -28.47 15.16
C GLN A 193 -25.71 -28.11 13.74
N ASP A 194 -24.70 -27.23 13.60
CA ASP A 194 -24.17 -26.85 12.30
C ASP A 194 -23.37 -28.00 11.68
N VAL A 195 -22.64 -28.78 12.49
CA VAL A 195 -21.98 -30.00 12.05
C VAL A 195 -23.00 -31.03 11.52
N LYS A 196 -24.11 -31.24 12.25
CA LYS A 196 -25.18 -32.14 11.79
C LYS A 196 -25.82 -31.70 10.46
N LYS A 197 -26.03 -30.37 10.29
CA LYS A 197 -26.54 -29.81 9.04
C LYS A 197 -25.56 -30.02 7.85
N MET A 198 -24.25 -29.92 8.10
CA MET A 198 -23.22 -30.14 7.07
C MET A 198 -23.11 -31.62 6.65
N LEU A 199 -23.41 -32.55 7.57
CA LEU A 199 -23.36 -34.00 7.29
C LEU A 199 -24.67 -34.57 6.77
N ALA A 200 -25.75 -33.79 6.75
CA ALA A 200 -27.07 -34.22 6.28
C ALA A 200 -27.38 -33.79 4.82
N CYS A 201 -26.35 -33.33 4.05
CA CYS A 201 -26.46 -33.03 2.62
C CYS A 201 -25.93 -34.15 1.77
#